data_ecb00a30627a52af391eba1a34faeaa6
#
_entry.id   ecb00a30627a52af391eba1a34faeaa6
#
_cell.length_a   1.000
_cell.length_b   1.000
_cell.length_c   1.000
_cell.angle_alpha   90.00
_cell.angle_beta   90.00
_cell.angle_gamma   90.00
#
_symmetry.space_group_name_H-M   'P 1'
#
loop_
_entity.id
_entity.type
_entity.pdbx_description
1 polymer ?
#
loop_
_entity_poly.entity_id
_entity_poly.type
_entity_poly.pdbx_seq_one_letter_code
_entity_poly.pdbx_strand_id
1 'polypeptide(L)'
;NRPASDIIAVTMPCFGTTDRTRSNAEVLAERMGATLKIIDIGKSVKSHFQDIGQSMDNHDVTFENGQARERTQVLMDIANQTGGLVIGTGDLSELALGWATYNGDHMSMYGVNASIPKTLVRHLVSYVAGDKAEEDQALSSVLEDILDTPVSPELLPAVGGQIAQKTEDLVGPYELHDFFLYYAIRW
;
A
#
# COMPACT_ATOMS: atom_id res chain seq x y z
N ASN A 1 -9.43 -0.65 24.74
CA ASN A 1 -9.77 -1.23 23.44
C ASN A 1 -10.71 -0.26 22.72
N ARG A 2 -10.37 0.11 21.48
CA ARG A 2 -11.24 0.88 20.58
C ARG A 2 -11.94 -0.09 19.63
N PRO A 3 -13.17 0.22 19.14
CA PRO A 3 -13.82 -0.60 18.15
C PRO A 3 -13.06 -0.54 16.81
N ALA A 4 -13.16 -1.59 16.00
CA ALA A 4 -12.52 -1.64 14.69
C ALA A 4 -13.01 -0.51 13.74
N SER A 5 -14.26 -0.06 13.93
CA SER A 5 -14.84 1.08 13.19
C SER A 5 -14.13 2.43 13.41
N ASP A 6 -13.29 2.55 14.46
CA ASP A 6 -12.43 3.73 14.65
C ASP A 6 -11.23 3.75 13.68
N ILE A 7 -10.96 2.61 13.02
CA ILE A 7 -9.98 2.53 11.94
C ILE A 7 -10.66 2.98 10.65
N ILE A 8 -10.14 4.04 10.05
CA ILE A 8 -10.59 4.51 8.75
C ILE A 8 -9.64 3.96 7.68
N ALA A 9 -10.09 2.95 6.96
CA ALA A 9 -9.40 2.42 5.79
C ALA A 9 -9.73 3.28 4.57
N VAL A 10 -8.73 3.77 3.85
CA VAL A 10 -8.93 4.61 2.67
C VAL A 10 -8.31 3.94 1.47
N THR A 11 -9.12 3.56 0.49
CA THR A 11 -8.65 3.11 -0.82
C THR A 11 -8.75 4.24 -1.82
N MET A 12 -7.69 4.46 -2.58
CA MET A 12 -7.55 5.60 -3.48
C MET A 12 -7.17 5.10 -4.89
N PRO A 13 -8.16 4.57 -5.65
CA PRO A 13 -7.90 4.16 -7.02
C PRO A 13 -7.31 5.28 -7.87
N CYS A 14 -6.36 4.93 -8.73
CA CYS A 14 -5.76 5.79 -9.73
C CYS A 14 -5.38 4.95 -10.96
N PHE A 15 -4.52 5.47 -11.83
CA PHE A 15 -4.24 4.89 -13.15
C PHE A 15 -3.62 3.49 -13.13
N GLY A 16 -2.90 3.13 -12.07
CA GLY A 16 -2.25 1.81 -11.93
C GLY A 16 -3.03 0.80 -11.10
N THR A 17 -4.12 1.20 -10.43
CA THR A 17 -4.87 0.32 -9.54
C THR A 17 -5.66 -0.70 -10.35
N THR A 18 -5.45 -1.98 -10.06
CA THR A 18 -6.21 -3.06 -10.69
C THR A 18 -7.55 -3.32 -9.99
N ASP A 19 -8.52 -3.91 -10.69
CA ASP A 19 -9.79 -4.31 -10.10
C ASP A 19 -9.60 -5.33 -8.96
N ARG A 20 -8.62 -6.23 -9.10
CA ARG A 20 -8.27 -7.22 -8.07
C ARG A 20 -7.81 -6.54 -6.79
N THR A 21 -6.84 -5.64 -6.88
CA THR A 21 -6.31 -4.92 -5.70
C THR A 21 -7.38 -4.09 -5.02
N ARG A 22 -8.20 -3.40 -5.81
CA ARG A 22 -9.33 -2.62 -5.28
C ARG A 22 -10.32 -3.51 -4.55
N SER A 23 -10.76 -4.61 -5.16
CA SER A 23 -11.71 -5.55 -4.55
C SER A 23 -11.16 -6.14 -3.26
N ASN A 24 -9.88 -6.54 -3.23
CA ASN A 24 -9.24 -7.07 -2.04
C ASN A 24 -9.20 -6.05 -0.89
N ALA A 25 -8.88 -4.79 -1.17
CA ALA A 25 -8.87 -3.74 -0.17
C ALA A 25 -10.27 -3.48 0.43
N GLU A 26 -11.31 -3.49 -0.43
CA GLU A 26 -12.70 -3.30 0.00
C GLU A 26 -13.18 -4.46 0.88
N VAL A 27 -12.98 -5.71 0.44
CA VAL A 27 -13.37 -6.91 1.21
C VAL A 27 -12.60 -7.00 2.52
N LEU A 28 -11.29 -6.74 2.51
CA LEU A 28 -10.48 -6.77 3.72
C LEU A 28 -10.97 -5.75 4.76
N ALA A 29 -11.20 -4.50 4.36
CA ALA A 29 -11.69 -3.46 5.25
C ALA A 29 -13.04 -3.81 5.87
N GLU A 30 -13.97 -4.34 5.06
CA GLU A 30 -15.28 -4.78 5.50
C GLU A 30 -15.18 -5.93 6.52
N ARG A 31 -14.40 -6.98 6.21
CA ARG A 31 -14.25 -8.15 7.08
C ARG A 31 -13.54 -7.82 8.39
N MET A 32 -12.62 -6.87 8.36
CA MET A 32 -11.97 -6.37 9.59
C MET A 32 -12.84 -5.42 10.40
N GLY A 33 -14.02 -5.04 9.90
CA GLY A 33 -14.93 -4.11 10.56
C GLY A 33 -14.46 -2.65 10.58
N ALA A 34 -13.52 -2.29 9.70
CA ALA A 34 -13.03 -0.94 9.56
C ALA A 34 -14.03 -0.03 8.82
N THR A 35 -13.97 1.27 9.06
CA THR A 35 -14.72 2.25 8.28
C THR A 35 -14.02 2.47 6.94
N LEU A 36 -14.65 2.03 5.84
CA LEU A 36 -14.07 2.16 4.50
C LEU A 36 -14.44 3.51 3.85
N LYS A 37 -13.45 4.17 3.27
CA LYS A 37 -13.61 5.30 2.34
C LYS A 37 -12.97 4.96 1.00
N ILE A 38 -13.70 5.19 -0.10
CA ILE A 38 -13.21 5.02 -1.47
C ILE A 38 -13.12 6.41 -2.09
N ILE A 39 -11.91 6.83 -2.47
CA ILE A 39 -11.64 8.17 -3.01
C ILE A 39 -10.87 8.02 -4.31
N ASP A 40 -11.54 8.21 -5.45
CA ASP A 40 -10.88 8.26 -6.75
C ASP A 40 -10.09 9.57 -6.87
N ILE A 41 -8.76 9.44 -6.90
CA ILE A 41 -7.84 10.58 -6.98
C ILE A 41 -7.47 10.94 -8.43
N GLY A 42 -7.96 10.22 -9.42
CA GLY A 42 -7.58 10.41 -10.81
C GLY A 42 -7.86 11.82 -11.35
N LYS A 43 -8.93 12.49 -10.89
CA LYS A 43 -9.24 13.87 -11.30
C LYS A 43 -8.23 14.87 -10.73
N SER A 44 -7.92 14.76 -9.45
CA SER A 44 -6.96 15.65 -8.77
C SER A 44 -5.58 15.51 -9.40
N VAL A 45 -5.11 14.29 -9.61
CA VAL A 45 -3.83 14.03 -10.27
C VAL A 45 -3.78 14.58 -11.69
N LYS A 46 -4.85 14.41 -12.49
CA LYS A 46 -4.93 14.99 -13.84
C LYS A 46 -4.85 16.51 -13.82
N SER A 47 -5.58 17.15 -12.90
CA SER A 47 -5.54 18.60 -12.76
C SER A 47 -4.14 19.09 -12.41
N HIS A 48 -3.50 18.43 -11.42
CA HIS A 48 -2.13 18.73 -11.04
C HIS A 48 -1.15 18.57 -12.22
N PHE A 49 -1.27 17.49 -12.99
CA PHE A 49 -0.41 17.27 -14.16
C PHE A 49 -0.60 18.34 -15.23
N GLN A 50 -1.85 18.79 -15.47
CA GLN A 50 -2.12 19.92 -16.37
C GLN A 50 -1.43 21.21 -15.90
N ASP A 51 -1.51 21.50 -14.60
CA ASP A 51 -0.92 22.71 -14.01
C ASP A 51 0.61 22.77 -14.14
N ILE A 52 1.28 21.62 -14.04
CA ILE A 52 2.74 21.52 -14.15
C ILE A 52 3.23 21.18 -15.56
N GLY A 53 2.33 20.98 -16.53
CA GLY A 53 2.68 20.62 -17.91
C GLY A 53 3.16 19.18 -18.09
N GLN A 54 2.83 18.25 -17.17
CA GLN A 54 3.14 16.82 -17.30
C GLN A 54 2.17 16.16 -18.28
N SER A 55 2.72 15.47 -19.31
CA SER A 55 1.89 14.67 -20.21
C SER A 55 1.38 13.39 -19.54
N MET A 56 0.12 13.05 -19.78
CA MET A 56 -0.46 11.78 -19.32
C MET A 56 0.15 10.55 -20.00
N ASP A 57 0.78 10.72 -21.17
CA ASP A 57 1.43 9.63 -21.90
C ASP A 57 2.89 9.42 -21.47
N ASN A 58 3.45 10.35 -20.67
CA ASN A 58 4.80 10.25 -20.14
C ASN A 58 4.80 9.61 -18.76
N HIS A 59 5.02 8.30 -18.71
CA HIS A 59 4.99 7.49 -17.49
C HIS A 59 6.36 7.49 -16.78
N ASP A 60 6.88 8.66 -16.50
CA ASP A 60 8.14 8.86 -15.79
C ASP A 60 7.95 8.95 -14.26
N VAL A 61 9.04 9.24 -13.55
CA VAL A 61 9.03 9.41 -12.09
C VAL A 61 8.06 10.51 -11.61
N THR A 62 7.76 11.51 -12.43
CA THR A 62 6.78 12.56 -12.11
C THR A 62 5.38 12.00 -12.11
N PHE A 63 5.06 11.14 -13.09
CA PHE A 63 3.78 10.46 -13.20
C PHE A 63 3.52 9.54 -11.99
N GLU A 64 4.52 8.78 -11.57
CA GLU A 64 4.41 7.90 -10.41
C GLU A 64 4.31 8.70 -9.10
N ASN A 65 5.25 9.62 -8.88
CA ASN A 65 5.33 10.38 -7.64
C ASN A 65 4.15 11.34 -7.42
N GLY A 66 3.57 11.88 -8.49
CA GLY A 66 2.37 12.72 -8.41
C GLY A 66 1.18 11.96 -7.79
N GLN A 67 0.98 10.71 -8.20
CA GLN A 67 -0.08 9.86 -7.63
C GLN A 67 0.19 9.49 -6.16
N ALA A 68 1.43 9.12 -5.82
CA ALA A 68 1.79 8.76 -4.45
C ALA A 68 1.63 9.95 -3.48
N ARG A 69 2.01 11.16 -3.90
CA ARG A 69 1.86 12.38 -3.08
C ARG A 69 0.40 12.80 -2.90
N GLU A 70 -0.43 12.63 -3.92
CA GLU A 70 -1.88 12.89 -3.80
C GLU A 70 -2.53 11.98 -2.76
N ARG A 71 -2.16 10.69 -2.73
CA ARG A 71 -2.62 9.76 -1.68
C ARG A 71 -2.22 10.23 -0.28
N THR A 72 -1.00 10.69 -0.13
CA THR A 72 -0.51 11.23 1.15
C THR A 72 -1.28 12.46 1.59
N GLN A 73 -1.52 13.40 0.68
CA GLN A 73 -2.31 14.60 0.96
C GLN A 73 -3.71 14.24 1.44
N VAL A 74 -4.42 13.37 0.72
CA VAL A 74 -5.77 12.92 1.10
C VAL A 74 -5.78 12.29 2.49
N LEU A 75 -4.81 11.42 2.81
CA LEU A 75 -4.74 10.79 4.13
C LEU A 75 -4.52 11.79 5.27
N MET A 76 -3.61 12.76 5.07
CA MET A 76 -3.32 13.80 6.06
C MET A 76 -4.53 14.70 6.30
N ASP A 77 -5.26 15.05 5.24
CA ASP A 77 -6.47 15.88 5.35
C ASP A 77 -7.63 15.13 6.02
N ILE A 78 -7.81 13.83 5.75
CA ILE A 78 -8.77 12.99 6.47
C ILE A 78 -8.42 12.91 7.96
N ALA A 79 -7.15 12.74 8.29
CA ALA A 79 -6.71 12.73 9.69
C ALA A 79 -7.03 14.07 10.39
N ASN A 80 -6.82 15.20 9.72
CA ASN A 80 -7.20 16.52 10.23
C ASN A 80 -8.71 16.64 10.44
N GLN A 81 -9.52 16.20 9.48
CA GLN A 81 -10.98 16.28 9.55
C GLN A 81 -11.56 15.42 10.69
N THR A 82 -10.93 14.30 10.98
CA THR A 82 -11.44 13.31 11.95
C THR A 82 -10.78 13.42 13.33
N GLY A 83 -9.76 14.26 13.49
CA GLY A 83 -8.94 14.31 14.69
C GLY A 83 -8.13 13.02 14.91
N GLY A 84 -7.86 12.29 13.84
CA GLY A 84 -7.11 11.05 13.82
C GLY A 84 -5.63 11.22 13.57
N LEU A 85 -4.94 10.10 13.35
CA LEU A 85 -3.55 10.10 12.90
C LEU A 85 -3.37 9.09 11.76
N VAL A 86 -2.45 9.39 10.84
CA VAL A 86 -2.11 8.50 9.73
C VAL A 86 -1.17 7.41 10.21
N ILE A 87 -1.60 6.15 10.05
CA ILE A 87 -0.77 4.97 10.27
C ILE A 87 -0.09 4.60 8.95
N GLY A 88 1.23 4.64 8.93
CA GLY A 88 2.04 4.23 7.79
C GLY A 88 2.17 2.71 7.73
N THR A 89 2.11 2.20 6.53
CA THR A 89 2.17 0.76 6.23
C THR A 89 3.54 0.32 5.69
N GLY A 90 4.45 1.25 5.41
CA GLY A 90 5.83 0.96 5.01
C GLY A 90 6.55 0.11 6.06
N ASP A 91 7.40 -0.80 5.61
CA ASP A 91 8.12 -1.74 6.45
C ASP A 91 9.62 -1.48 6.52
N LEU A 92 10.34 -2.27 7.34
CA LEU A 92 11.78 -2.14 7.53
C LEU A 92 12.56 -2.34 6.23
N SER A 93 12.15 -3.26 5.36
CA SER A 93 12.85 -3.58 4.12
C SER A 93 12.78 -2.43 3.13
N GLU A 94 11.60 -1.81 2.99
CA GLU A 94 11.41 -0.61 2.17
C GLU A 94 12.23 0.58 2.69
N LEU A 95 12.23 0.80 4.00
CA LEU A 95 13.04 1.85 4.64
C LEU A 95 14.54 1.64 4.42
N ALA A 96 15.02 0.40 4.55
CA ALA A 96 16.43 0.07 4.38
C ALA A 96 16.90 0.20 2.93
N LEU A 97 16.05 -0.13 1.97
CA LEU A 97 16.33 0.01 0.53
C LEU A 97 16.14 1.44 0.03
N GLY A 98 15.47 2.32 0.79
CA GLY A 98 15.02 3.61 0.31
C GLY A 98 13.96 3.49 -0.79
N TRP A 99 13.25 2.37 -0.85
CA TRP A 99 12.23 2.09 -1.86
C TRP A 99 10.90 2.73 -1.48
N ALA A 100 10.80 4.02 -1.69
CA ALA A 100 9.63 4.81 -1.40
C ALA A 100 9.64 6.12 -2.21
N THR A 101 8.46 6.65 -2.50
CA THR A 101 8.34 7.99 -3.09
C THR A 101 8.64 9.05 -2.05
N TYR A 102 9.61 9.93 -2.31
CA TYR A 102 9.92 11.04 -1.40
C TYR A 102 8.70 11.95 -1.19
N ASN A 103 8.34 12.17 0.07
CA ASN A 103 7.12 12.87 0.50
C ASN A 103 5.82 12.24 -0.07
N GLY A 104 5.81 10.93 -0.27
CA GLY A 104 4.67 10.15 -0.71
C GLY A 104 4.33 9.03 0.29
N ASP A 105 4.34 7.80 -0.19
CA ASP A 105 3.86 6.61 0.52
C ASP A 105 4.54 6.30 1.86
N HIS A 106 5.78 6.77 2.10
CA HIS A 106 6.46 6.63 3.39
C HIS A 106 6.04 7.69 4.42
N MET A 107 5.30 8.72 4.01
CA MET A 107 4.86 9.79 4.91
C MET A 107 3.70 9.32 5.78
N SER A 108 3.92 9.33 7.07
CA SER A 108 2.91 8.99 8.07
C SER A 108 3.22 9.64 9.41
N MET A 109 2.25 9.65 10.30
CA MET A 109 2.44 10.13 11.66
C MET A 109 2.99 9.02 12.57
N TYR A 110 2.76 7.75 12.23
CA TYR A 110 3.26 6.59 12.95
C TYR A 110 3.49 5.40 12.00
N GLY A 111 4.71 4.89 11.93
CA GLY A 111 5.08 3.73 11.10
C GLY A 111 4.97 2.43 11.90
N VAL A 112 3.86 1.74 11.81
CA VAL A 112 3.59 0.53 12.60
C VAL A 112 4.53 -0.62 12.27
N ASN A 113 4.97 -0.73 11.02
CA ASN A 113 5.86 -1.80 10.54
C ASN A 113 7.34 -1.35 10.37
N ALA A 114 7.73 -0.20 10.93
CA ALA A 114 9.07 0.36 10.73
C ALA A 114 10.21 -0.57 11.20
N SER A 115 9.94 -1.52 12.08
CA SER A 115 10.90 -2.53 12.56
C SER A 115 10.60 -3.95 12.09
N ILE A 116 9.63 -4.14 11.21
CA ILE A 116 9.16 -5.44 10.72
C ILE A 116 9.60 -5.60 9.25
N PRO A 117 10.45 -6.57 8.90
CA PRO A 117 10.84 -6.79 7.50
C PRO A 117 9.69 -7.36 6.67
N LYS A 118 9.72 -7.15 5.36
CA LYS A 118 8.68 -7.55 4.40
C LYS A 118 8.33 -9.03 4.51
N THR A 119 9.31 -9.90 4.62
CA THR A 119 9.09 -11.35 4.73
C THR A 119 8.35 -11.71 6.01
N LEU A 120 8.62 -11.02 7.13
CA LEU A 120 7.88 -11.24 8.37
C LEU A 120 6.45 -10.70 8.28
N VAL A 121 6.21 -9.55 7.61
CA VAL A 121 4.85 -9.07 7.34
C VAL A 121 4.06 -10.13 6.57
N ARG A 122 4.62 -10.69 5.49
CA ARG A 122 3.98 -11.78 4.72
C ARG A 122 3.68 -13.01 5.59
N HIS A 123 4.62 -13.39 6.45
CA HIS A 123 4.43 -14.51 7.37
C HIS A 123 3.28 -14.25 8.37
N LEU A 124 3.20 -13.04 8.93
CA LEU A 124 2.12 -12.66 9.85
C LEU A 124 0.76 -12.66 9.15
N VAL A 125 0.68 -12.17 7.91
CA VAL A 125 -0.55 -12.23 7.11
C VAL A 125 -0.98 -13.68 6.84
N SER A 126 -0.02 -14.56 6.46
CA SER A 126 -0.26 -15.98 6.26
C SER A 126 -0.74 -16.68 7.55
N TYR A 127 -0.16 -16.34 8.69
CA TYR A 127 -0.61 -16.86 9.99
C TYR A 127 -2.08 -16.46 10.27
N VAL A 128 -2.42 -15.19 10.06
CA VAL A 128 -3.81 -14.71 10.27
C VAL A 128 -4.78 -15.37 9.28
N ALA A 129 -4.38 -15.56 8.03
CA ALA A 129 -5.20 -16.27 7.04
C ALA A 129 -5.53 -17.70 7.51
N GLY A 130 -4.54 -18.44 8.00
CA GLY A 130 -4.74 -19.78 8.55
C GLY A 130 -5.59 -19.79 9.82
N ASP A 131 -5.36 -18.86 10.77
CA ASP A 131 -6.13 -18.73 12.01
C ASP A 131 -7.62 -18.43 11.72
N LYS A 132 -7.92 -17.67 10.68
CA LYS A 132 -9.29 -17.29 10.31
C LYS A 132 -9.99 -18.25 9.36
N ALA A 133 -9.31 -19.26 8.84
CA ALA A 133 -9.86 -20.17 7.84
C ALA A 133 -11.17 -20.86 8.26
N GLU A 134 -11.31 -21.20 9.55
CA GLU A 134 -12.52 -21.84 10.10
C GLU A 134 -13.60 -20.84 10.51
N GLU A 135 -13.22 -19.65 10.99
CA GLU A 135 -14.13 -18.65 11.53
C GLU A 135 -14.71 -17.72 10.45
N ASP A 136 -13.87 -17.28 9.50
CA ASP A 136 -14.20 -16.37 8.40
C ASP A 136 -13.42 -16.73 7.13
N GLN A 137 -13.96 -17.67 6.37
CA GLN A 137 -13.36 -18.14 5.13
C GLN A 137 -13.16 -17.01 4.10
N ALA A 138 -14.03 -16.01 4.09
CA ALA A 138 -13.91 -14.90 3.16
C ALA A 138 -12.70 -14.00 3.52
N LEU A 139 -12.45 -13.76 4.80
CA LEU A 139 -11.25 -13.07 5.28
C LEU A 139 -10.00 -13.88 4.96
N SER A 140 -9.99 -15.18 5.25
CA SER A 140 -8.88 -16.07 4.91
C SER A 140 -8.55 -16.01 3.41
N SER A 141 -9.56 -16.18 2.55
CA SER A 141 -9.37 -16.18 1.09
C SER A 141 -8.84 -14.85 0.56
N VAL A 142 -9.30 -13.72 1.07
CA VAL A 142 -8.79 -12.42 0.62
C VAL A 142 -7.35 -12.18 1.08
N LEU A 143 -6.98 -12.65 2.27
CA LEU A 143 -5.60 -12.56 2.75
C LEU A 143 -4.64 -13.44 1.92
N GLU A 144 -5.08 -14.64 1.54
CA GLU A 144 -4.33 -15.51 0.63
C GLU A 144 -4.17 -14.87 -0.76
N ASP A 145 -5.23 -14.28 -1.32
CA ASP A 145 -5.17 -13.60 -2.62
C ASP A 145 -4.23 -12.38 -2.59
N ILE A 146 -4.18 -11.65 -1.48
CA ILE A 146 -3.21 -10.57 -1.26
C ILE A 146 -1.78 -11.12 -1.24
N LEU A 147 -1.53 -12.24 -0.57
CA LEU A 147 -0.21 -12.88 -0.53
C LEU A 147 0.26 -13.38 -1.90
N ASP A 148 -0.67 -13.83 -2.74
CA ASP A 148 -0.41 -14.26 -4.11
C ASP A 148 -0.27 -13.10 -5.10
N THR A 149 -0.59 -11.87 -4.68
CA THR A 149 -0.42 -10.68 -5.52
C THR A 149 1.05 -10.24 -5.49
N PRO A 150 1.72 -10.06 -6.65
CA PRO A 150 3.07 -9.54 -6.70
C PRO A 150 3.19 -8.16 -6.05
N VAL A 151 4.27 -7.95 -5.30
CA VAL A 151 4.55 -6.63 -4.70
C VAL A 151 4.81 -5.62 -5.81
N SER A 152 4.03 -4.53 -5.82
CA SER A 152 4.10 -3.48 -6.83
C SER A 152 3.66 -2.15 -6.24
N PRO A 153 4.24 -1.02 -6.66
CA PRO A 153 3.74 0.31 -6.30
C PRO A 153 2.40 0.66 -6.96
N GLU A 154 1.97 -0.08 -7.99
CA GLU A 154 0.72 0.14 -8.75
C GLU A 154 0.51 1.59 -9.20
N LEU A 155 1.57 2.24 -9.66
CA LEU A 155 1.55 3.62 -10.13
C LEU A 155 1.54 3.72 -11.65
N LEU A 156 2.04 2.70 -12.35
CA LEU A 156 1.97 2.60 -13.82
C LEU A 156 0.67 1.96 -14.27
N PRO A 157 0.08 2.42 -15.40
CA PRO A 157 -1.14 1.82 -15.92
C PRO A 157 -1.00 0.31 -16.14
N ALA A 158 -2.03 -0.44 -15.73
CA ALA A 158 -2.05 -1.90 -15.91
C ALA A 158 -2.02 -2.27 -17.39
N VAL A 159 -1.26 -3.29 -17.75
CA VAL A 159 -1.20 -3.83 -19.12
C VAL A 159 -2.05 -5.09 -19.17
N GLY A 160 -3.14 -5.06 -19.95
CA GLY A 160 -4.06 -6.21 -20.03
C GLY A 160 -4.71 -6.60 -18.70
N GLY A 161 -4.90 -5.65 -17.78
CA GLY A 161 -5.46 -5.90 -16.44
C GLY A 161 -4.46 -6.51 -15.45
N GLN A 162 -3.19 -6.62 -15.84
CA GLN A 162 -2.13 -7.14 -14.97
C GLN A 162 -1.20 -6.02 -14.49
N ILE A 163 -0.57 -6.23 -13.33
CA ILE A 163 0.44 -5.35 -12.76
C ILE A 163 1.59 -5.18 -13.74
N ALA A 164 1.88 -3.94 -14.13
CA ALA A 164 2.92 -3.61 -15.13
C ALA A 164 4.34 -3.66 -14.55
N GLN A 165 4.50 -3.44 -13.25
CA GLN A 165 5.80 -3.33 -12.57
C GLN A 165 5.83 -4.17 -11.31
N LYS A 166 6.79 -5.09 -11.21
CA LYS A 166 7.05 -5.85 -9.99
C LYS A 166 8.26 -5.26 -9.27
N THR A 167 8.11 -4.99 -7.98
CA THR A 167 9.18 -4.39 -7.18
C THR A 167 10.43 -5.28 -7.15
N GLU A 168 10.28 -6.58 -6.98
CA GLU A 168 11.42 -7.51 -6.89
C GLU A 168 12.21 -7.67 -8.19
N ASP A 169 11.62 -7.37 -9.34
CA ASP A 169 12.34 -7.31 -10.62
C ASP A 169 13.36 -6.14 -10.67
N LEU A 170 13.15 -5.11 -9.84
CA LEU A 170 13.98 -3.92 -9.79
C LEU A 170 14.98 -3.95 -8.63
N VAL A 171 14.54 -4.34 -7.44
CA VAL A 171 15.36 -4.29 -6.22
C VAL A 171 15.92 -5.66 -5.82
N GLY A 172 15.46 -6.75 -6.43
CA GLY A 172 15.78 -8.12 -6.05
C GLY A 172 14.84 -8.69 -4.99
N PRO A 173 14.96 -9.99 -4.65
CA PRO A 173 14.06 -10.68 -3.75
C PRO A 173 14.18 -10.18 -2.31
N TYR A 174 13.06 -9.94 -1.66
CA TYR A 174 13.01 -9.47 -0.27
C TYR A 174 13.60 -10.47 0.72
N GLU A 175 13.53 -11.76 0.47
CA GLU A 175 14.16 -12.78 1.30
C GLU A 175 15.67 -12.56 1.44
N LEU A 176 16.33 -12.15 0.37
CA LEU A 176 17.76 -11.86 0.39
C LEU A 176 18.06 -10.57 1.17
N HIS A 177 17.27 -9.51 0.94
CA HIS A 177 17.42 -8.26 1.67
C HIS A 177 17.21 -8.44 3.16
N ASP A 178 16.13 -9.12 3.56
CA ASP A 178 15.77 -9.33 4.95
C ASP A 178 16.78 -10.24 5.68
N PHE A 179 17.37 -11.22 4.98
CA PHE A 179 18.47 -11.99 5.51
C PHE A 179 19.66 -11.08 5.88
N PHE A 180 20.09 -10.21 4.98
CA PHE A 180 21.20 -9.30 5.28
C PHE A 180 20.84 -8.27 6.35
N LEU A 181 19.62 -7.73 6.35
CA LEU A 181 19.14 -6.80 7.38
C LEU A 181 19.17 -7.44 8.77
N TYR A 182 18.73 -8.70 8.89
CA TYR A 182 18.77 -9.42 10.16
C TYR A 182 20.18 -9.46 10.73
N TYR A 183 21.17 -9.83 9.93
CA TYR A 183 22.55 -9.92 10.39
C TYR A 183 23.18 -8.54 10.61
N ALA A 184 22.88 -7.54 9.77
CA ALA A 184 23.43 -6.19 9.90
C ALA A 184 22.91 -5.46 11.15
N ILE A 185 21.68 -5.72 11.59
CA ILE A 185 21.08 -5.05 12.75
C ILE A 185 21.42 -5.78 14.05
N ARG A 186 21.62 -7.10 14.01
CA ARG A 186 21.86 -7.93 15.19
C ARG A 186 23.33 -8.06 15.57
N TRP A 187 24.26 -7.75 14.69
CA TRP A 187 25.71 -7.82 14.87
C TRP A 187 26.36 -6.46 14.62
#